data_8757a14d7b42fe511a4d72cce44db11d
#
_entry.id   8757a14d7b42fe511a4d72cce44db11d
#
_cell.length_a   1.000
_cell.length_b   1.000
_cell.length_c   1.000
_cell.angle_alpha   90.00
_cell.angle_beta   90.00
_cell.angle_gamma   90.00
#
_symmetry.space_group_name_H-M   'P 1'
#
loop_
_entity.id
_entity.type
_entity.pdbx_description
1 polymer ?
#
loop_
_entity_poly.entity_id
_entity_poly.type
_entity_poly.pdbx_seq_one_letter_code
_entity_poly.pdbx_strand_id
1 'polypeptide(L)'
;LNLALLLTLTVLNCFILWYCSHHSGWSLVPAVLLFSYSNHTMYALLHEAIHGAFHRNNRINDWAGRWCSGFFPTSYRLQRSFHLTHHRNNRTESEQWDYLRPGDNRFLKLAQWYAILTGLYWVFVPLASLLYLFFPGFLKLAGLRDSQLASQTASDEYLGALDKLDETGARLDVLFSIAFQSILVL
;
A
#
# COMPACT_ATOMS: atom_id res chain seq x y z
N LEU A 1 -7.86 20.03 -11.16
CA LEU A 1 -6.78 19.32 -11.85
C LEU A 1 -6.74 17.83 -11.42
N ASN A 2 -6.57 17.53 -10.12
CA ASN A 2 -6.39 16.16 -9.62
C ASN A 2 -7.54 15.21 -9.97
N LEU A 3 -8.80 15.65 -9.92
CA LEU A 3 -9.96 14.83 -10.33
C LEU A 3 -9.92 14.48 -11.83
N ALA A 4 -9.57 15.43 -12.68
CA ALA A 4 -9.46 15.17 -14.11
C ALA A 4 -8.32 14.17 -14.39
N LEU A 5 -7.18 14.34 -13.73
CA LEU A 5 -6.05 13.42 -13.83
C LEU A 5 -6.43 12.01 -13.33
N LEU A 6 -7.13 11.91 -12.20
CA LEU A 6 -7.63 10.64 -11.65
C LEU A 6 -8.53 9.91 -12.66
N LEU A 7 -9.47 10.62 -13.27
CA LEU A 7 -10.38 10.02 -14.26
C LEU A 7 -9.61 9.56 -15.51
N THR A 8 -8.71 10.41 -16.03
CA THR A 8 -7.87 10.06 -17.19
C THR A 8 -7.03 8.81 -16.93
N LEU A 9 -6.34 8.75 -15.78
CA LEU A 9 -5.53 7.59 -15.41
C LEU A 9 -6.38 6.33 -15.17
N THR A 10 -7.59 6.48 -14.60
CA THR A 10 -8.51 5.36 -14.43
C THR A 10 -8.89 4.76 -15.79
N VAL A 11 -9.32 5.59 -16.74
CA VAL A 11 -9.68 5.13 -18.09
C VAL A 11 -8.47 4.50 -18.79
N LEU A 12 -7.31 5.15 -18.71
CA LEU A 12 -6.09 4.64 -19.32
C LEU A 12 -5.69 3.28 -18.73
N ASN A 13 -5.65 3.14 -17.41
CA ASN A 13 -5.27 1.89 -16.75
C ASN A 13 -6.26 0.75 -17.06
N CYS A 14 -7.57 1.03 -17.03
CA CYS A 14 -8.58 0.04 -17.43
C CYS A 14 -8.41 -0.38 -18.89
N PHE A 15 -8.15 0.56 -19.80
CA PHE A 15 -7.90 0.25 -21.20
C PHE A 15 -6.64 -0.60 -21.39
N ILE A 16 -5.54 -0.28 -20.71
CA ILE A 16 -4.31 -1.07 -20.79
C ILE A 16 -4.53 -2.49 -20.27
N LEU A 17 -5.22 -2.64 -19.13
CA LEU A 17 -5.53 -3.96 -18.58
C LEU A 17 -6.41 -4.78 -19.54
N TRP A 18 -7.45 -4.16 -20.09
CA TRP A 18 -8.26 -4.78 -21.13
C TRP A 18 -7.43 -5.18 -22.36
N TYR A 19 -6.56 -4.29 -22.84
CA TYR A 19 -5.66 -4.59 -23.95
C TYR A 19 -4.76 -5.79 -23.62
N CYS A 20 -4.15 -5.83 -22.44
CA CYS A 20 -3.29 -6.93 -22.02
C CYS A 20 -4.03 -8.26 -21.90
N SER A 21 -5.33 -8.26 -21.56
CA SER A 21 -6.13 -9.49 -21.50
C SER A 21 -6.51 -10.07 -22.89
N HIS A 22 -6.43 -9.25 -23.94
CA HIS A 22 -6.80 -9.64 -25.31
C HIS A 22 -5.61 -9.82 -26.26
N HIS A 23 -4.40 -9.49 -25.82
CA HIS A 23 -3.18 -9.54 -26.64
C HIS A 23 -2.08 -10.34 -25.94
N SER A 24 -1.08 -10.77 -26.69
CA SER A 24 0.05 -11.55 -26.20
C SER A 24 1.35 -11.20 -26.92
N GLY A 25 2.46 -11.73 -26.42
CA GLY A 25 3.78 -11.55 -27.03
C GLY A 25 4.36 -10.15 -26.84
N TRP A 26 5.18 -9.70 -27.79
CA TRP A 26 5.94 -8.46 -27.70
C TRP A 26 5.08 -7.19 -27.61
N SER A 27 3.82 -7.25 -28.03
CA SER A 27 2.87 -6.12 -27.91
C SER A 27 2.57 -5.74 -26.47
N LEU A 28 2.78 -6.63 -25.51
CA LEU A 28 2.60 -6.36 -24.08
C LEU A 28 3.70 -5.47 -23.50
N VAL A 29 4.90 -5.46 -24.08
CA VAL A 29 6.01 -4.68 -23.52
C VAL A 29 5.69 -3.18 -23.40
N PRO A 30 5.25 -2.49 -24.49
CA PRO A 30 4.88 -1.08 -24.37
C PRO A 30 3.66 -0.87 -23.46
N ALA A 31 2.70 -1.80 -23.44
CA ALA A 31 1.53 -1.71 -22.56
C ALA A 31 1.94 -1.78 -21.08
N VAL A 32 2.81 -2.72 -20.70
CA VAL A 32 3.33 -2.85 -19.32
C VAL A 32 4.14 -1.61 -18.90
N LEU A 33 4.97 -1.07 -19.79
CA LEU A 33 5.73 0.15 -19.51
C LEU A 33 4.79 1.35 -19.29
N LEU A 34 3.79 1.51 -20.15
CA LEU A 34 2.79 2.57 -20.02
C LEU A 34 1.96 2.41 -18.74
N PHE A 35 1.53 1.18 -18.42
CA PHE A 35 0.82 0.88 -17.18
C PHE A 35 1.67 1.22 -15.95
N SER A 36 2.94 0.82 -15.93
CA SER A 36 3.85 1.12 -14.83
C SER A 36 3.98 2.61 -14.59
N TYR A 37 4.13 3.39 -15.64
CA TYR A 37 4.22 4.85 -15.56
C TYR A 37 2.91 5.50 -15.10
N SER A 38 1.77 5.10 -15.69
CA SER A 38 0.45 5.64 -15.30
C SER A 38 0.08 5.25 -13.88
N ASN A 39 0.40 4.00 -13.46
CA ASN A 39 0.15 3.53 -12.11
C ASN A 39 1.04 4.20 -11.07
N HIS A 40 2.28 4.55 -11.43
CA HIS A 40 3.13 5.40 -10.59
C HIS A 40 2.49 6.78 -10.33
N THR A 41 1.90 7.39 -11.36
CA THR A 41 1.15 8.66 -11.21
C THR A 41 -0.12 8.46 -10.38
N MET A 42 -0.82 7.32 -10.52
CA MET A 42 -1.94 6.95 -9.66
C MET A 42 -1.51 6.85 -8.18
N TYR A 43 -0.31 6.30 -7.93
CA TYR A 43 0.27 6.27 -6.58
C TYR A 43 0.55 7.69 -6.04
N ALA A 44 1.05 8.60 -6.87
CA ALA A 44 1.23 9.99 -6.46
C ALA A 44 -0.10 10.66 -6.06
N LEU A 45 -1.20 10.39 -6.78
CA LEU A 45 -2.53 10.86 -6.38
C LEU A 45 -3.03 10.23 -5.07
N LEU A 46 -2.74 8.94 -4.85
CA LEU A 46 -3.00 8.28 -3.56
C LEU A 46 -2.24 8.97 -2.44
N HIS A 47 -0.97 9.28 -2.66
CA HIS A 47 -0.12 9.99 -1.70
C HIS A 47 -0.69 11.37 -1.34
N GLU A 48 -1.11 12.14 -2.33
CA GLU A 48 -1.80 13.42 -2.10
C GLU A 48 -3.09 13.25 -1.27
N ALA A 49 -3.88 12.20 -1.55
CA ALA A 49 -5.07 11.91 -0.77
C ALA A 49 -4.74 11.50 0.67
N ILE A 50 -3.67 10.74 0.90
CA ILE A 50 -3.17 10.37 2.22
C ILE A 50 -2.87 11.61 3.07
N HIS A 51 -2.25 12.62 2.47
CA HIS A 51 -1.93 13.89 3.12
C HIS A 51 -3.12 14.85 3.23
N GLY A 52 -4.29 14.50 2.65
CA GLY A 52 -5.45 15.39 2.61
C GLY A 52 -5.32 16.54 1.61
N ALA A 53 -4.33 16.47 0.71
CA ALA A 53 -3.99 17.51 -0.26
C ALA A 53 -4.63 17.31 -1.64
N PHE A 54 -5.24 16.15 -1.90
CA PHE A 54 -5.88 15.85 -3.18
C PHE A 54 -7.05 16.80 -3.47
N HIS A 55 -7.92 17.05 -2.47
CA HIS A 55 -9.09 17.90 -2.62
C HIS A 55 -9.48 18.60 -1.30
N ARG A 56 -9.97 19.85 -1.38
CA ARG A 56 -10.39 20.65 -0.22
C ARG A 56 -11.56 20.03 0.56
N ASN A 57 -12.44 19.32 -0.12
CA ASN A 57 -13.53 18.59 0.52
C ASN A 57 -13.01 17.21 0.96
N ASN A 58 -13.00 16.97 2.27
CA ASN A 58 -12.47 15.74 2.86
C ASN A 58 -13.17 14.46 2.34
N ARG A 59 -14.49 14.51 2.06
CA ARG A 59 -15.22 13.35 1.52
C ARG A 59 -14.73 12.99 0.12
N ILE A 60 -14.48 13.99 -0.73
CA ILE A 60 -13.95 13.80 -2.09
C ILE A 60 -12.50 13.30 -1.99
N ASN A 61 -11.72 13.87 -1.09
CA ASN A 61 -10.34 13.43 -0.82
C ASN A 61 -10.27 11.96 -0.43
N ASP A 62 -11.08 11.55 0.55
CA ASP A 62 -11.11 10.18 1.03
C ASP A 62 -11.67 9.20 -0.02
N TRP A 63 -12.67 9.62 -0.80
CA TRP A 63 -13.16 8.81 -1.91
C TRP A 63 -12.08 8.61 -2.98
N ALA A 64 -11.40 9.69 -3.38
CA ALA A 64 -10.29 9.59 -4.33
C ALA A 64 -9.15 8.70 -3.82
N GLY A 65 -8.82 8.80 -2.53
CA GLY A 65 -7.83 7.93 -1.90
C GLY A 65 -8.21 6.45 -1.97
N ARG A 66 -9.48 6.10 -1.68
CA ARG A 66 -10.00 4.73 -1.83
C ARG A 66 -9.96 4.26 -3.27
N TRP A 67 -10.36 5.13 -4.19
CA TRP A 67 -10.34 4.80 -5.61
C TRP A 67 -8.91 4.52 -6.11
N CYS A 68 -7.96 5.40 -5.79
CA CYS A 68 -6.55 5.18 -6.10
C CYS A 68 -6.02 3.88 -5.48
N SER A 69 -6.35 3.62 -4.19
CA SER A 69 -5.89 2.41 -3.49
C SER A 69 -6.45 1.12 -4.10
N GLY A 70 -7.57 1.19 -4.84
CA GLY A 70 -8.12 0.07 -5.58
C GLY A 70 -7.19 -0.47 -6.69
N PHE A 71 -6.33 0.37 -7.27
CA PHE A 71 -5.29 -0.06 -8.20
C PHE A 71 -4.08 -0.71 -7.52
N PHE A 72 -4.00 -0.58 -6.20
CA PHE A 72 -3.00 -1.23 -5.36
C PHE A 72 -3.78 -2.13 -4.38
N PRO A 73 -3.44 -3.40 -4.21
CA PRO A 73 -4.21 -4.31 -3.33
C PRO A 73 -4.01 -3.96 -1.85
N THR A 74 -4.46 -2.77 -1.46
CA THR A 74 -4.31 -2.22 -0.10
C THR A 74 -5.55 -1.45 0.33
N SER A 75 -5.75 -1.33 1.65
CA SER A 75 -6.74 -0.44 2.25
C SER A 75 -6.21 0.99 2.29
N TYR A 76 -7.02 1.96 1.85
CA TYR A 76 -6.68 3.38 1.95
C TYR A 76 -6.35 3.80 3.39
N ARG A 77 -7.16 3.36 4.38
CA ARG A 77 -6.92 3.71 5.79
C ARG A 77 -5.65 3.07 6.36
N LEU A 78 -5.38 1.81 6.03
CA LEU A 78 -4.13 1.16 6.43
C LEU A 78 -2.93 1.90 5.83
N GLN A 79 -2.97 2.17 4.54
CA GLN A 79 -1.91 2.89 3.83
C GLN A 79 -1.69 4.28 4.42
N ARG A 80 -2.78 5.01 4.71
CA ARG A 80 -2.71 6.32 5.35
C ARG A 80 -2.10 6.25 6.75
N SER A 81 -2.52 5.28 7.56
CA SER A 81 -1.99 5.10 8.92
C SER A 81 -0.49 4.83 8.88
N PHE A 82 -0.05 3.90 8.05
CA PHE A 82 1.37 3.54 7.94
C PHE A 82 2.21 4.68 7.36
N HIS A 83 1.74 5.32 6.29
CA HIS A 83 2.46 6.42 5.66
C HIS A 83 2.62 7.63 6.59
N LEU A 84 1.58 8.01 7.34
CA LEU A 84 1.67 9.08 8.32
C LEU A 84 2.52 8.69 9.54
N THR A 85 2.61 7.41 9.88
CA THR A 85 3.53 6.90 10.90
C THR A 85 4.97 7.02 10.41
N HIS A 86 5.24 6.65 9.16
CA HIS A 86 6.52 6.88 8.51
C HIS A 86 6.95 8.36 8.59
N HIS A 87 6.10 9.29 8.20
CA HIS A 87 6.42 10.73 8.29
C HIS A 87 6.70 11.20 9.71
N ARG A 88 5.96 10.70 10.69
CA ARG A 88 6.13 11.06 12.10
C ARG A 88 7.47 10.58 12.67
N ASN A 89 7.88 9.39 12.25
CA ASN A 89 9.08 8.72 12.74
C ASN A 89 10.30 8.92 11.82
N ASN A 90 10.13 9.68 10.72
CA ASN A 90 11.22 9.95 9.79
C ASN A 90 12.47 10.47 10.53
N ARG A 91 13.63 9.87 10.24
CA ARG A 91 14.94 10.12 10.87
C ARG A 91 15.05 9.66 12.33
N THR A 92 14.09 8.95 12.87
CA THR A 92 14.24 8.24 14.14
C THR A 92 14.86 6.86 13.93
N GLU A 93 15.25 6.20 15.01
CA GLU A 93 15.79 4.85 14.93
C GLU A 93 14.82 3.82 14.36
N SER A 94 13.51 4.03 14.55
CA SER A 94 12.46 3.15 14.02
C SER A 94 12.32 3.21 12.49
N GLU A 95 12.87 4.24 11.83
CA GLU A 95 12.90 4.34 10.36
C GLU A 95 14.24 3.89 9.75
N GLN A 96 15.21 3.52 10.57
CA GLN A 96 16.49 2.99 10.10
C GLN A 96 16.41 1.47 9.90
N TRP A 97 15.39 1.02 9.17
CA TRP A 97 15.15 -0.40 8.89
C TRP A 97 16.26 -1.07 8.06
N ASP A 98 17.03 -0.29 7.31
CA ASP A 98 18.19 -0.71 6.52
C ASP A 98 19.51 -0.74 7.31
N TYR A 99 19.52 -0.18 8.53
CA TYR A 99 20.69 -0.18 9.38
C TYR A 99 20.81 -1.51 10.14
N LEU A 100 21.99 -2.11 10.07
CA LEU A 100 22.32 -3.33 10.80
C LEU A 100 22.93 -2.98 12.15
N ARG A 101 22.19 -3.20 13.25
CA ARG A 101 22.64 -2.94 14.61
C ARG A 101 23.43 -4.13 15.18
N PRO A 102 24.30 -3.92 16.17
CA PRO A 102 24.90 -5.02 16.92
C PRO A 102 23.81 -5.90 17.55
N GLY A 103 23.85 -7.19 17.24
CA GLY A 103 22.86 -8.17 17.70
C GLY A 103 21.70 -8.45 16.72
N ASP A 104 21.57 -7.69 15.63
CA ASP A 104 20.55 -7.94 14.61
C ASP A 104 20.87 -9.22 13.81
N ASN A 105 19.81 -9.90 13.41
CA ASN A 105 19.90 -10.99 12.47
C ASN A 105 20.16 -10.47 11.06
N ARG A 106 21.42 -10.62 10.59
CA ARG A 106 21.86 -10.14 9.27
C ARG A 106 21.03 -10.70 8.12
N PHE A 107 20.64 -11.97 8.18
CA PHE A 107 19.86 -12.60 7.10
C PHE A 107 18.45 -11.99 7.01
N LEU A 108 17.81 -11.74 8.15
CA LEU A 108 16.51 -11.09 8.20
C LEU A 108 16.58 -9.67 7.62
N LYS A 109 17.57 -8.88 7.99
CA LYS A 109 17.78 -7.53 7.46
C LYS A 109 18.02 -7.53 5.96
N LEU A 110 18.88 -8.42 5.46
CA LEU A 110 19.11 -8.57 4.03
C LEU A 110 17.85 -9.01 3.29
N ALA A 111 17.10 -9.99 3.82
CA ALA A 111 15.84 -10.44 3.21
C ALA A 111 14.83 -9.31 3.13
N GLN A 112 14.67 -8.52 4.19
CA GLN A 112 13.79 -7.35 4.20
C GLN A 112 14.22 -6.32 3.14
N TRP A 113 15.49 -5.98 3.12
CA TRP A 113 16.03 -4.99 2.18
C TRP A 113 15.85 -5.43 0.73
N TYR A 114 16.23 -6.67 0.39
CA TYR A 114 16.03 -7.19 -0.95
C TYR A 114 14.55 -7.32 -1.33
N ALA A 115 13.67 -7.66 -0.38
CA ALA A 115 12.23 -7.68 -0.62
C ALA A 115 11.69 -6.30 -1.05
N ILE A 116 12.19 -5.23 -0.43
CA ILE A 116 11.82 -3.87 -0.79
C ILE A 116 12.39 -3.48 -2.16
N LEU A 117 13.68 -3.71 -2.38
CA LEU A 117 14.37 -3.36 -3.63
C LEU A 117 13.83 -4.10 -4.86
N THR A 118 13.44 -5.35 -4.71
CA THR A 118 12.91 -6.18 -5.81
C THR A 118 11.41 -6.02 -6.03
N GLY A 119 10.73 -5.24 -5.18
CA GLY A 119 9.28 -5.10 -5.23
C GLY A 119 8.51 -6.28 -4.63
N LEU A 120 9.19 -7.30 -4.07
CA LEU A 120 8.54 -8.43 -3.38
C LEU A 120 7.69 -7.97 -2.19
N TYR A 121 8.00 -6.82 -1.62
CA TYR A 121 7.19 -6.13 -0.62
C TYR A 121 5.71 -6.01 -1.05
N TRP A 122 5.46 -5.73 -2.33
CA TRP A 122 4.09 -5.60 -2.86
C TRP A 122 3.29 -6.90 -2.87
N VAL A 123 3.93 -8.06 -2.70
CA VAL A 123 3.25 -9.34 -2.46
C VAL A 123 2.77 -9.44 -1.01
N PHE A 124 3.54 -8.90 -0.07
CA PHE A 124 3.18 -8.93 1.36
C PHE A 124 2.05 -7.96 1.70
N VAL A 125 1.91 -6.84 0.99
CA VAL A 125 0.85 -5.85 1.25
C VAL A 125 -0.56 -6.44 1.11
N PRO A 126 -0.95 -7.13 0.02
CA PRO A 126 -2.25 -7.78 -0.06
C PRO A 126 -2.43 -8.92 0.95
N LEU A 127 -1.38 -9.70 1.23
CA LEU A 127 -1.45 -10.76 2.24
C LEU A 127 -1.70 -10.19 3.64
N ALA A 128 -1.01 -9.11 4.00
CA ALA A 128 -1.24 -8.41 5.27
C ALA A 128 -2.63 -7.78 5.32
N SER A 129 -3.14 -7.25 4.21
CA SER A 129 -4.50 -6.70 4.11
C SER A 129 -5.56 -7.79 4.30
N LEU A 130 -5.37 -8.97 3.70
CA LEU A 130 -6.25 -10.13 3.91
C LEU A 130 -6.19 -10.63 5.35
N LEU A 131 -4.99 -10.73 5.93
CA LEU A 131 -4.83 -11.10 7.34
C LEU A 131 -5.56 -10.11 8.25
N TYR A 132 -5.44 -8.82 7.99
CA TYR A 132 -6.14 -7.78 8.74
C TYR A 132 -7.66 -7.87 8.55
N LEU A 133 -8.14 -8.22 7.36
CA LEU A 133 -9.57 -8.38 7.10
C LEU A 133 -10.20 -9.47 7.97
N PHE A 134 -9.56 -10.63 8.07
CA PHE A 134 -10.10 -11.79 8.77
C PHE A 134 -9.69 -11.84 10.25
N PHE A 135 -8.50 -11.39 10.58
CA PHE A 135 -7.89 -11.51 11.90
C PHE A 135 -7.25 -10.19 12.38
N PRO A 136 -8.01 -9.08 12.47
CA PRO A 136 -7.43 -7.78 12.84
C PRO A 136 -6.77 -7.80 14.21
N GLY A 137 -7.33 -8.57 15.16
CA GLY A 137 -6.79 -8.75 16.50
C GLY A 137 -5.42 -9.42 16.52
N PHE A 138 -5.10 -10.26 15.55
CA PHE A 138 -3.79 -10.92 15.47
C PHE A 138 -2.65 -9.90 15.31
N LEU A 139 -2.81 -8.92 14.41
CA LEU A 139 -1.80 -7.89 14.20
C LEU A 139 -1.67 -6.90 15.37
N LYS A 140 -2.66 -6.86 16.26
CA LYS A 140 -2.67 -6.03 17.48
C LYS A 140 -2.14 -6.75 18.72
N LEU A 141 -1.74 -8.02 18.59
CA LEU A 141 -1.18 -8.76 19.73
C LEU A 141 0.11 -8.11 20.23
N ALA A 142 0.15 -7.78 21.53
CA ALA A 142 1.32 -7.19 22.15
C ALA A 142 2.56 -8.07 21.95
N GLY A 143 2.43 -9.39 22.05
CA GLY A 143 3.52 -10.33 21.82
C GLY A 143 4.09 -10.29 20.38
N LEU A 144 3.29 -9.90 19.39
CA LEU A 144 3.78 -9.70 18.03
C LEU A 144 4.52 -8.35 17.91
N ARG A 145 3.90 -7.29 18.38
CA ARG A 145 4.45 -5.93 18.35
C ARG A 145 5.76 -5.81 19.12
N ASP A 146 5.79 -6.38 20.32
CA ASP A 146 6.94 -6.29 21.23
C ASP A 146 7.98 -7.39 20.95
N SER A 147 7.80 -8.15 19.86
CA SER A 147 8.72 -9.21 19.47
C SER A 147 10.06 -8.64 18.95
N GLN A 148 11.12 -9.43 19.16
CA GLN A 148 12.42 -9.12 18.56
C GLN A 148 12.35 -9.03 17.04
N LEU A 149 11.47 -9.80 16.40
CA LEU A 149 11.22 -9.73 14.96
C LEU A 149 10.68 -8.35 14.55
N ALA A 150 9.67 -7.83 15.24
CA ALA A 150 9.08 -6.52 14.94
C ALA A 150 10.09 -5.40 15.12
N SER A 151 10.88 -5.42 16.21
CA SER A 151 11.94 -4.46 16.47
C SER A 151 13.04 -4.51 15.40
N GLN A 152 13.52 -5.70 15.02
CA GLN A 152 14.54 -5.86 14.00
C GLN A 152 14.08 -5.44 12.60
N THR A 153 12.80 -5.56 12.29
CA THR A 153 12.22 -5.14 11.00
C THR A 153 11.68 -3.72 11.02
N ALA A 154 11.80 -3.00 12.15
CA ALA A 154 11.21 -1.68 12.37
C ALA A 154 9.68 -1.67 12.12
N SER A 155 9.01 -2.77 12.48
CA SER A 155 7.55 -2.94 12.27
C SER A 155 6.73 -2.60 13.51
N ASP A 156 7.34 -2.44 14.66
CA ASP A 156 6.73 -2.17 15.97
C ASP A 156 5.89 -0.89 15.96
N GLU A 157 6.42 0.21 15.46
CA GLU A 157 5.71 1.48 15.32
C GLU A 157 4.51 1.39 14.37
N TYR A 158 4.64 0.64 13.28
CA TYR A 158 3.56 0.43 12.32
C TYR A 158 2.45 -0.45 12.90
N LEU A 159 2.81 -1.51 13.64
CA LEU A 159 1.85 -2.34 14.35
C LEU A 159 1.14 -1.54 15.46
N GLY A 160 1.87 -0.67 16.19
CA GLY A 160 1.30 0.25 17.18
C GLY A 160 0.31 1.26 16.58
N ALA A 161 0.51 1.66 15.34
CA ALA A 161 -0.41 2.56 14.65
C ALA A 161 -1.80 1.94 14.40
N LEU A 162 -1.91 0.61 14.39
CA LEU A 162 -3.18 -0.10 14.22
C LEU A 162 -4.12 0.08 15.42
N ASP A 163 -3.61 0.41 16.61
CA ASP A 163 -4.42 0.60 17.81
C ASP A 163 -5.39 1.79 17.67
N LYS A 164 -5.00 2.79 16.88
CA LYS A 164 -5.76 4.03 16.66
C LYS A 164 -6.57 4.00 15.36
N LEU A 165 -6.50 2.92 14.61
CA LEU A 165 -7.14 2.79 13.32
C LEU A 165 -8.64 2.50 13.47
N ASP A 166 -9.49 3.17 12.67
CA ASP A 166 -10.88 2.75 12.46
C ASP A 166 -10.90 1.37 11.79
N GLU A 167 -11.04 0.34 12.62
CA GLU A 167 -10.96 -1.06 12.19
C GLU A 167 -12.06 -1.40 11.18
N THR A 168 -13.29 -1.00 11.47
CA THR A 168 -14.43 -1.27 10.57
C THR A 168 -14.22 -0.62 9.21
N GLY A 169 -13.85 0.64 9.21
CA GLY A 169 -13.59 1.36 7.96
C GLY A 169 -12.38 0.80 7.20
N ALA A 170 -11.33 0.38 7.88
CA ALA A 170 -10.16 -0.23 7.24
C ALA A 170 -10.50 -1.58 6.59
N ARG A 171 -11.33 -2.41 7.25
CA ARG A 171 -11.82 -3.68 6.69
C ARG A 171 -12.72 -3.45 5.48
N LEU A 172 -13.59 -2.43 5.51
CA LEU A 172 -14.41 -2.04 4.37
C LEU A 172 -13.56 -1.56 3.19
N ASP A 173 -12.48 -0.83 3.44
CA ASP A 173 -11.53 -0.42 2.39
C ASP A 173 -10.81 -1.65 1.77
N VAL A 174 -10.47 -2.68 2.57
CA VAL A 174 -9.92 -3.95 2.04
C VAL A 174 -10.94 -4.66 1.14
N LEU A 175 -12.19 -4.77 1.59
CA LEU A 175 -13.28 -5.38 0.80
C LEU A 175 -13.50 -4.60 -0.50
N PHE A 176 -13.48 -3.27 -0.44
CA PHE A 176 -13.58 -2.42 -1.63
C PHE A 176 -12.43 -2.72 -2.60
N SER A 177 -11.19 -2.79 -2.10
CA SER A 177 -10.02 -3.09 -2.93
C SER A 177 -10.13 -4.47 -3.60
N ILE A 178 -10.57 -5.50 -2.87
CA ILE A 178 -10.79 -6.85 -3.43
C ILE A 178 -11.87 -6.82 -4.52
N ALA A 179 -13.01 -6.18 -4.26
CA ALA A 179 -14.09 -6.06 -5.24
C ALA A 179 -13.63 -5.31 -6.49
N PHE A 180 -12.90 -4.20 -6.30
CA PHE A 180 -12.33 -3.40 -7.39
C PHE A 180 -11.38 -4.23 -8.26
N GLN A 181 -10.43 -4.94 -7.64
CA GLN A 181 -9.50 -5.82 -8.35
C GLN A 181 -10.22 -6.97 -9.08
N SER A 182 -11.25 -7.56 -8.45
CA SER A 182 -12.05 -8.60 -9.08
C SER A 182 -12.76 -8.12 -10.35
N ILE A 183 -13.27 -6.87 -10.35
CA ILE A 183 -13.89 -6.27 -11.54
C ILE A 183 -12.86 -5.98 -12.64
N LEU A 184 -11.63 -5.62 -12.27
CA LEU A 184 -10.59 -5.33 -13.26
C LEU A 184 -10.06 -6.59 -13.97
N VAL A 185 -10.22 -7.77 -13.36
CA VAL A 185 -9.71 -9.06 -13.88
C VAL A 185 -10.78 -9.82 -14.67
N LEU A 186 -12.07 -9.51 -14.45
CA LEU A 186 -13.20 -10.10 -15.22
C LEU A 186 -13.37 -9.43 -16.57
#